data_e91f239545c00d3b63e1e5282b264c78
#
_entry.id   e91f239545c00d3b63e1e5282b264c78
#
_cell.length_a   1.000
_cell.length_b   1.000
_cell.length_c   1.000
_cell.angle_alpha   90.00
_cell.angle_beta   90.00
_cell.angle_gamma   90.00
#
_symmetry.space_group_name_H-M   'P 1'
#
loop_
_entity.id
_entity.type
_entity.pdbx_description
1 polymer ?
#
loop_
_entity_poly.entity_id
_entity_poly.type
_entity_poly.pdbx_seq_one_letter_code
_entity_poly.pdbx_strand_id
1 'polypeptide(L)'
;EQTIWSIQGERLTEAFQKAGYATQIEYAEDDSAKQAMQIENMITKGVNVLVIAAVDCAALTDACEKAKDAGIYVIADDRLITNTKAVDFYVTFDLVRMGELQGQYIVDKLDLENQAGPFTLEIFSGSQDDTNAISFYQGAMNKLQPYLDNGKLVVKSGQSSYTETAIQSWDSSKAQSRMDNLLSGYYADSHLDAVLVAADCLALGVISSLE
;
A
#
# COMPACT_ATOMS: atom_id res chain seq x y z
N GLU A 1 9.87 -2.24 -4.77
CA GLU A 1 9.09 -2.99 -3.75
C GLU A 1 9.95 -4.07 -3.06
N GLN A 2 10.73 -4.85 -3.80
CA GLN A 2 11.60 -5.87 -3.22
C GLN A 2 12.56 -5.34 -2.15
N THR A 3 13.04 -4.12 -2.26
CA THR A 3 14.03 -3.55 -1.33
C THR A 3 13.46 -3.35 0.09
N ILE A 4 12.22 -2.90 0.23
CA ILE A 4 11.61 -2.67 1.56
C ILE A 4 11.40 -3.99 2.30
N TRP A 5 10.88 -5.02 1.60
CA TRP A 5 10.65 -6.34 2.20
C TRP A 5 11.95 -7.05 2.58
N SER A 6 13.02 -6.88 1.78
CA SER A 6 14.35 -7.41 2.13
C SER A 6 14.90 -6.78 3.40
N ILE A 7 14.83 -5.45 3.51
CA ILE A 7 15.30 -4.71 4.70
C ILE A 7 14.47 -5.10 5.93
N GLN A 8 13.14 -5.17 5.79
CA GLN A 8 12.27 -5.55 6.89
C GLN A 8 12.52 -6.98 7.34
N GLY A 9 12.63 -7.91 6.40
CA GLY A 9 12.91 -9.32 6.68
C GLY A 9 14.25 -9.53 7.39
N GLU A 10 15.30 -8.84 6.98
CA GLU A 10 16.60 -8.86 7.66
C GLU A 10 16.49 -8.36 9.10
N ARG A 11 15.84 -7.22 9.31
CA ARG A 11 15.65 -6.64 10.65
C ARG A 11 14.81 -7.52 11.58
N LEU A 12 13.73 -8.11 11.05
CA LEU A 12 12.92 -9.07 11.81
C LEU A 12 13.74 -10.31 12.18
N THR A 13 14.50 -10.86 11.24
CA THR A 13 15.39 -12.01 11.46
C THR A 13 16.41 -11.70 12.57
N GLU A 14 17.10 -10.56 12.50
CA GLU A 14 18.04 -10.13 13.53
C GLU A 14 17.39 -9.98 14.90
N ALA A 15 16.19 -9.37 14.96
CA ALA A 15 15.46 -9.15 16.19
C ALA A 15 15.05 -10.48 16.86
N PHE A 16 14.51 -11.42 16.08
CA PHE A 16 14.13 -12.74 16.57
C PHE A 16 15.33 -13.57 17.01
N GLN A 17 16.43 -13.56 16.25
CA GLN A 17 17.67 -14.27 16.63
C GLN A 17 18.27 -13.70 17.92
N LYS A 18 18.27 -12.37 18.08
CA LYS A 18 18.71 -11.72 19.32
C LYS A 18 17.82 -12.08 20.51
N ALA A 19 16.55 -12.36 20.27
CA ALA A 19 15.62 -12.84 21.30
C ALA A 19 15.73 -14.36 21.56
N GLY A 20 16.62 -15.07 20.86
CA GLY A 20 16.90 -16.50 21.06
C GLY A 20 16.07 -17.45 20.22
N TYR A 21 15.38 -16.95 19.19
CA TYR A 21 14.57 -17.77 18.26
C TYR A 21 15.41 -18.21 17.06
N ALA A 22 15.19 -19.46 16.61
CA ALA A 22 15.65 -19.89 15.29
C ALA A 22 14.72 -19.30 14.22
N THR A 23 15.29 -18.75 13.16
CA THR A 23 14.54 -18.06 12.10
C THR A 23 14.86 -18.64 10.73
N GLN A 24 13.82 -18.68 9.89
CA GLN A 24 13.92 -18.93 8.45
C GLN A 24 13.13 -17.84 7.76
N ILE A 25 13.68 -17.26 6.69
CA ILE A 25 12.99 -16.27 5.86
C ILE A 25 12.93 -16.77 4.42
N GLU A 26 11.81 -16.50 3.76
CA GLU A 26 11.60 -16.76 2.33
C GLU A 26 10.90 -15.57 1.68
N TYR A 27 11.19 -15.33 0.40
CA TYR A 27 10.60 -14.24 -0.37
C TYR A 27 9.78 -14.80 -1.54
N ALA A 28 8.55 -14.36 -1.65
CA ALA A 28 7.61 -14.83 -2.66
C ALA A 28 7.77 -14.15 -4.03
N GLU A 29 8.50 -13.02 -4.11
CA GLU A 29 8.77 -12.30 -5.36
C GLU A 29 7.47 -11.86 -6.08
N ASP A 30 6.51 -11.37 -5.31
CA ASP A 30 5.20 -10.91 -5.78
C ASP A 30 4.29 -12.02 -6.37
N ASP A 31 4.56 -13.28 -6.01
CA ASP A 31 3.79 -14.46 -6.40
C ASP A 31 3.07 -15.06 -5.18
N SER A 32 1.74 -14.88 -5.12
CA SER A 32 0.91 -15.38 -4.02
C SER A 32 0.82 -16.91 -3.97
N ALA A 33 0.90 -17.59 -5.12
CA ALA A 33 0.90 -19.05 -5.16
C ALA A 33 2.22 -19.61 -4.62
N LYS A 34 3.35 -18.99 -4.98
CA LYS A 34 4.66 -19.29 -4.40
C LYS A 34 4.65 -19.07 -2.89
N GLN A 35 4.04 -17.96 -2.40
CA GLN A 35 3.94 -17.69 -0.98
C GLN A 35 3.15 -18.76 -0.23
N ALA A 36 2.01 -19.20 -0.78
CA ALA A 36 1.23 -20.28 -0.19
C ALA A 36 2.03 -21.59 -0.08
N MET A 37 2.78 -21.97 -1.12
CA MET A 37 3.68 -23.15 -1.08
C MET A 37 4.80 -23.00 -0.04
N GLN A 38 5.38 -21.82 0.11
CA GLN A 38 6.40 -21.54 1.13
C GLN A 38 5.84 -21.72 2.54
N ILE A 39 4.62 -21.23 2.80
CA ILE A 39 3.91 -21.42 4.08
C ILE A 39 3.69 -22.91 4.34
N GLU A 40 3.19 -23.68 3.38
CA GLU A 40 2.97 -25.14 3.53
C GLU A 40 4.28 -25.89 3.80
N ASN A 41 5.37 -25.49 3.17
CA ASN A 41 6.70 -26.04 3.44
C ASN A 41 7.16 -25.73 4.87
N MET A 42 6.93 -24.52 5.38
CA MET A 42 7.25 -24.16 6.76
C MET A 42 6.39 -24.94 7.77
N ILE A 43 5.10 -25.14 7.49
CA ILE A 43 4.21 -26.01 8.29
C ILE A 43 4.80 -27.42 8.37
N THR A 44 5.19 -28.00 7.24
CA THR A 44 5.79 -29.34 7.15
C THR A 44 7.10 -29.45 7.94
N LYS A 45 7.89 -28.38 7.98
CA LYS A 45 9.13 -28.29 8.78
C LYS A 45 8.87 -28.17 10.28
N GLY A 46 7.64 -27.94 10.72
CA GLY A 46 7.23 -27.86 12.11
C GLY A 46 7.65 -26.55 12.78
N VAL A 47 7.55 -25.42 12.10
CA VAL A 47 7.75 -24.11 12.72
C VAL A 47 6.69 -23.86 13.80
N ASN A 48 6.98 -23.01 14.77
CA ASN A 48 6.03 -22.71 15.85
C ASN A 48 5.21 -21.43 15.56
N VAL A 49 5.78 -20.51 14.77
CA VAL A 49 5.19 -19.22 14.43
C VAL A 49 5.48 -18.92 12.98
N LEU A 50 4.48 -18.40 12.28
CA LEU A 50 4.59 -17.79 10.96
C LEU A 50 4.36 -16.29 11.08
N VAL A 51 5.30 -15.48 10.56
CA VAL A 51 5.15 -14.04 10.38
C VAL A 51 5.02 -13.80 8.89
N ILE A 52 3.88 -13.31 8.44
CA ILE A 52 3.51 -13.27 7.02
C ILE A 52 3.18 -11.84 6.62
N ALA A 53 4.00 -11.25 5.72
CA ALA A 53 3.64 -10.09 4.94
C ALA A 53 3.00 -10.59 3.62
N ALA A 54 1.67 -10.53 3.53
CA ALA A 54 0.93 -11.16 2.45
C ALA A 54 1.16 -10.44 1.11
N VAL A 55 1.43 -11.21 0.03
CA VAL A 55 1.45 -10.70 -1.35
C VAL A 55 0.03 -10.29 -1.75
N ASP A 56 -0.93 -11.19 -1.55
CA ASP A 56 -2.35 -10.97 -1.72
C ASP A 56 -3.06 -11.30 -0.40
N CYS A 57 -3.77 -10.32 0.13
CA CYS A 57 -4.43 -10.43 1.45
C CYS A 57 -5.55 -11.49 1.50
N ALA A 58 -6.11 -11.89 0.37
CA ALA A 58 -7.20 -12.85 0.28
C ALA A 58 -6.75 -14.26 -0.14
N ALA A 59 -5.57 -14.40 -0.74
CA ALA A 59 -5.12 -15.65 -1.36
C ALA A 59 -4.53 -16.67 -0.36
N LEU A 60 -4.25 -16.28 0.89
CA LEU A 60 -3.54 -17.11 1.86
C LEU A 60 -4.46 -17.80 2.89
N THR A 61 -5.77 -17.70 2.73
CA THR A 61 -6.77 -18.23 3.66
C THR A 61 -6.51 -19.69 4.01
N ASP A 62 -6.46 -20.58 3.01
CA ASP A 62 -6.28 -22.02 3.22
C ASP A 62 -4.93 -22.36 3.88
N ALA A 63 -3.87 -21.67 3.50
CA ALA A 63 -2.54 -21.89 4.07
C ALA A 63 -2.48 -21.48 5.55
N CYS A 64 -3.13 -20.37 5.90
CA CYS A 64 -3.24 -19.93 7.31
C CYS A 64 -4.10 -20.87 8.14
N GLU A 65 -5.20 -21.39 7.60
CA GLU A 65 -6.04 -22.37 8.30
C GLU A 65 -5.31 -23.68 8.54
N LYS A 66 -4.55 -24.19 7.57
CA LYS A 66 -3.66 -25.35 7.76
C LYS A 66 -2.60 -25.10 8.85
N ALA A 67 -2.03 -23.90 8.90
CA ALA A 67 -1.06 -23.53 9.95
C ALA A 67 -1.72 -23.59 11.34
N LYS A 68 -2.92 -23.04 11.48
CA LYS A 68 -3.69 -23.06 12.72
C LYS A 68 -4.05 -24.48 13.15
N ASP A 69 -4.50 -25.33 12.22
CA ASP A 69 -4.81 -26.74 12.49
C ASP A 69 -3.56 -27.53 12.95
N ALA A 70 -2.39 -27.12 12.48
CA ALA A 70 -1.10 -27.65 12.93
C ALA A 70 -0.61 -27.05 14.28
N GLY A 71 -1.36 -26.16 14.90
CA GLY A 71 -1.01 -25.51 16.17
C GLY A 71 0.06 -24.43 16.04
N ILE A 72 0.24 -23.87 14.85
CA ILE A 72 1.22 -22.82 14.54
C ILE A 72 0.54 -21.47 14.69
N TYR A 73 1.17 -20.53 15.40
CA TYR A 73 0.69 -19.16 15.50
C TYR A 73 0.94 -18.41 14.19
N VAL A 74 -0.06 -17.64 13.76
CA VAL A 74 -0.01 -16.82 12.56
C VAL A 74 -0.06 -15.35 12.93
N ILE A 75 0.98 -14.62 12.55
CA ILE A 75 1.10 -13.16 12.70
C ILE A 75 1.04 -12.55 11.31
N ALA A 76 0.02 -11.74 11.03
CA ALA A 76 -0.02 -10.90 9.84
C ALA A 76 0.83 -9.66 10.10
N ASP A 77 1.83 -9.44 9.26
CA ASP A 77 2.76 -8.32 9.35
C ASP A 77 2.47 -7.34 8.21
N ASP A 78 2.29 -6.07 8.57
CA ASP A 78 1.93 -4.97 7.68
C ASP A 78 0.55 -5.13 7.01
N ARG A 79 0.33 -6.20 6.23
CA ARG A 79 -0.88 -6.46 5.45
C ARG A 79 -1.80 -7.46 6.15
N LEU A 80 -3.05 -7.07 6.39
CA LEU A 80 -4.04 -7.95 7.03
C LEU A 80 -4.48 -9.07 6.08
N ILE A 81 -4.25 -10.31 6.48
CA ILE A 81 -4.80 -11.48 5.77
C ILE A 81 -6.28 -11.57 6.06
N THR A 82 -7.09 -11.57 5.00
CA THR A 82 -8.57 -11.55 5.07
C THR A 82 -9.18 -12.93 4.90
N ASN A 83 -10.51 -13.01 5.04
CA ASN A 83 -11.32 -14.23 4.82
C ASN A 83 -10.99 -15.42 5.70
N THR A 84 -10.21 -15.25 6.78
CA THR A 84 -9.87 -16.30 7.73
C THR A 84 -9.90 -15.80 9.17
N LYS A 85 -10.05 -16.71 10.13
CA LYS A 85 -9.86 -16.48 11.56
C LYS A 85 -8.58 -17.14 12.10
N ALA A 86 -7.69 -17.54 11.21
CA ALA A 86 -6.45 -18.20 11.56
C ALA A 86 -5.35 -17.24 11.99
N VAL A 87 -5.49 -15.95 11.72
CA VAL A 87 -4.55 -14.92 12.15
C VAL A 87 -4.73 -14.67 13.66
N ASP A 88 -3.67 -14.91 14.44
CA ASP A 88 -3.69 -14.72 15.89
C ASP A 88 -3.32 -13.28 16.27
N PHE A 89 -2.40 -12.66 15.51
CA PHE A 89 -1.94 -11.29 15.74
C PHE A 89 -1.79 -10.54 14.41
N TYR A 90 -2.07 -9.25 14.46
CA TYR A 90 -1.85 -8.33 13.35
C TYR A 90 -1.00 -7.15 13.81
N VAL A 91 0.09 -6.87 13.11
CA VAL A 91 1.02 -5.79 13.41
C VAL A 91 1.07 -4.85 12.22
N THR A 92 0.68 -3.61 12.42
CA THR A 92 0.67 -2.57 11.39
C THR A 92 0.68 -1.18 12.01
N PHE A 93 0.58 -0.15 11.17
CA PHE A 93 0.44 1.25 11.55
C PHE A 93 -1.03 1.69 11.53
N ASP A 94 -1.32 2.89 12.01
CA ASP A 94 -2.61 3.55 11.78
C ASP A 94 -2.67 4.06 10.32
N LEU A 95 -3.14 3.20 9.44
CA LEU A 95 -3.14 3.42 7.99
C LEU A 95 -4.04 4.57 7.57
N VAL A 96 -5.20 4.72 8.22
CA VAL A 96 -6.11 5.84 7.96
C VAL A 96 -5.43 7.15 8.38
N ARG A 97 -4.78 7.16 9.54
CA ARG A 97 -4.04 8.33 10.01
C ARG A 97 -2.89 8.70 9.08
N MET A 98 -2.19 7.72 8.51
CA MET A 98 -1.15 7.98 7.50
C MET A 98 -1.73 8.67 6.27
N GLY A 99 -2.87 8.19 5.76
CA GLY A 99 -3.59 8.85 4.66
C GLY A 99 -4.05 10.26 5.01
N GLU A 100 -4.58 10.46 6.24
CA GLU A 100 -4.95 11.80 6.71
C GLU A 100 -3.76 12.77 6.72
N LEU A 101 -2.58 12.32 7.13
CA LEU A 101 -1.37 13.15 7.11
C LEU A 101 -0.96 13.52 5.68
N GLN A 102 -1.08 12.60 4.72
CA GLN A 102 -0.83 12.89 3.30
C GLN A 102 -1.81 13.94 2.76
N GLY A 103 -3.11 13.75 2.99
CA GLY A 103 -4.14 14.71 2.58
C GLY A 103 -3.97 16.06 3.26
N GLN A 104 -3.70 16.09 4.56
CA GLN A 104 -3.47 17.32 5.31
C GLN A 104 -2.25 18.10 4.78
N TYR A 105 -1.17 17.40 4.40
CA TYR A 105 -0.01 18.06 3.82
C TYR A 105 -0.37 18.83 2.52
N ILE A 106 -1.24 18.28 1.67
CA ILE A 106 -1.73 18.97 0.47
C ILE A 106 -2.58 20.18 0.86
N VAL A 107 -3.50 20.02 1.81
CA VAL A 107 -4.32 21.13 2.33
C VAL A 107 -3.45 22.29 2.80
N ASP A 108 -2.43 21.98 3.60
CA ASP A 108 -1.53 23.00 4.19
C ASP A 108 -0.65 23.64 3.12
N LYS A 109 -0.11 22.86 2.19
CA LYS A 109 0.82 23.36 1.16
C LYS A 109 0.16 24.23 0.10
N LEU A 110 -1.07 23.92 -0.27
CA LEU A 110 -1.88 24.74 -1.18
C LEU A 110 -2.66 25.82 -0.43
N ASP A 111 -2.56 25.85 0.91
CA ASP A 111 -3.30 26.79 1.77
C ASP A 111 -4.81 26.83 1.42
N LEU A 112 -5.40 25.62 1.29
CA LEU A 112 -6.77 25.46 0.79
C LEU A 112 -7.82 26.12 1.71
N GLU A 113 -7.50 26.41 2.96
CA GLU A 113 -8.39 27.12 3.87
C GLU A 113 -8.54 28.60 3.45
N ASN A 114 -7.46 29.24 3.02
CA ASN A 114 -7.41 30.68 2.78
C ASN A 114 -7.41 31.07 1.30
N GLN A 115 -6.90 30.20 0.41
CA GLN A 115 -6.82 30.47 -1.03
C GLN A 115 -8.14 30.19 -1.73
N ALA A 116 -8.45 30.93 -2.78
CA ALA A 116 -9.73 30.78 -3.52
C ALA A 116 -9.78 29.52 -4.39
N GLY A 117 -8.65 29.06 -4.94
CA GLY A 117 -8.62 28.00 -5.95
C GLY A 117 -9.22 28.44 -7.32
N PRO A 118 -9.58 27.53 -8.21
CA PRO A 118 -9.38 26.08 -8.07
C PRO A 118 -7.90 25.68 -8.23
N PHE A 119 -7.46 24.68 -7.47
CA PHE A 119 -6.20 24.01 -7.64
C PHE A 119 -6.43 22.63 -8.27
N THR A 120 -5.47 22.15 -9.03
CA THR A 120 -5.56 20.84 -9.69
C THR A 120 -4.84 19.77 -8.88
N LEU A 121 -5.48 18.60 -8.81
CA LEU A 121 -4.98 17.42 -8.11
C LEU A 121 -5.12 16.19 -8.99
N GLU A 122 -4.11 15.33 -9.03
CA GLU A 122 -4.24 13.95 -9.52
C GLU A 122 -3.90 12.96 -8.40
N ILE A 123 -4.47 11.75 -8.47
CA ILE A 123 -4.43 10.76 -7.39
C ILE A 123 -3.81 9.46 -7.91
N PHE A 124 -2.90 8.89 -7.11
CA PHE A 124 -2.27 7.59 -7.33
C PHE A 124 -2.40 6.75 -6.07
N SER A 125 -3.36 5.84 -6.09
CA SER A 125 -3.62 4.91 -4.99
C SER A 125 -2.76 3.65 -5.11
N GLY A 126 -2.67 2.86 -4.03
CA GLY A 126 -1.96 1.59 -4.02
C GLY A 126 -2.71 0.45 -4.71
N SER A 127 -2.13 -0.74 -4.65
CA SER A 127 -2.66 -1.94 -5.29
C SER A 127 -3.96 -2.44 -4.63
N GLN A 128 -4.88 -2.97 -5.44
CA GLN A 128 -6.20 -3.40 -4.95
C GLN A 128 -6.18 -4.71 -4.16
N ASP A 129 -5.13 -5.52 -4.30
CA ASP A 129 -4.87 -6.74 -3.55
C ASP A 129 -4.28 -6.50 -2.16
N ASP A 130 -4.01 -5.22 -1.82
CA ASP A 130 -3.47 -4.78 -0.55
C ASP A 130 -4.51 -4.00 0.27
N THR A 131 -4.88 -4.53 1.43
CA THR A 131 -5.86 -3.90 2.33
C THR A 131 -5.40 -2.54 2.87
N ASN A 132 -4.09 -2.24 2.87
CA ASN A 132 -3.55 -0.96 3.32
C ASN A 132 -3.91 0.17 2.37
N ALA A 133 -3.92 -0.11 1.07
CA ALA A 133 -4.10 0.89 0.02
C ALA A 133 -5.43 1.64 0.14
N ILE A 134 -6.53 0.94 0.39
CA ILE A 134 -7.84 1.59 0.57
C ILE A 134 -7.88 2.44 1.84
N SER A 135 -7.18 2.02 2.90
CA SER A 135 -7.13 2.79 4.16
C SER A 135 -6.37 4.10 3.99
N PHE A 136 -5.25 4.10 3.25
CA PHE A 136 -4.53 5.33 2.89
C PHE A 136 -5.41 6.27 2.07
N TYR A 137 -6.07 5.73 1.04
CA TYR A 137 -6.99 6.50 0.21
C TYR A 137 -8.11 7.14 1.05
N GLN A 138 -8.79 6.37 1.91
CA GLN A 138 -9.84 6.87 2.78
C GLN A 138 -9.34 7.98 3.71
N GLY A 139 -8.19 7.77 4.34
CA GLY A 139 -7.56 8.78 5.19
C GLY A 139 -7.28 10.09 4.45
N ALA A 140 -6.71 10.01 3.25
CA ALA A 140 -6.45 11.19 2.44
C ALA A 140 -7.75 11.89 2.03
N MET A 141 -8.77 11.12 1.61
CA MET A 141 -10.07 11.68 1.23
C MET A 141 -10.83 12.30 2.40
N ASN A 142 -10.64 11.83 3.66
CA ASN A 142 -11.17 12.50 4.85
C ASN A 142 -10.73 13.99 4.93
N LYS A 143 -9.58 14.33 4.35
CA LYS A 143 -9.05 15.70 4.33
C LYS A 143 -9.36 16.44 3.02
N LEU A 144 -9.32 15.75 1.89
CA LEU A 144 -9.39 16.38 0.57
C LEU A 144 -10.83 16.48 0.03
N GLN A 145 -11.71 15.54 0.38
CA GLN A 145 -13.07 15.48 -0.14
C GLN A 145 -13.86 16.79 0.01
N PRO A 146 -13.83 17.50 1.16
CA PRO A 146 -14.53 18.78 1.29
C PRO A 146 -14.10 19.84 0.27
N TYR A 147 -12.83 19.81 -0.15
CA TYR A 147 -12.29 20.75 -1.14
C TYR A 147 -12.58 20.32 -2.57
N LEU A 148 -12.74 19.03 -2.82
CA LEU A 148 -13.25 18.51 -4.09
C LEU A 148 -14.73 18.84 -4.25
N ASP A 149 -15.54 18.66 -3.22
CA ASP A 149 -16.97 18.91 -3.23
C ASP A 149 -17.31 20.39 -3.44
N ASN A 150 -16.52 21.30 -2.91
CA ASN A 150 -16.71 22.74 -3.06
C ASN A 150 -15.99 23.36 -4.27
N GLY A 151 -15.26 22.55 -5.06
CA GLY A 151 -14.55 22.96 -6.26
C GLY A 151 -13.23 23.71 -6.04
N LYS A 152 -12.72 23.80 -4.81
CA LYS A 152 -11.38 24.34 -4.54
C LYS A 152 -10.26 23.41 -5.03
N LEU A 153 -10.51 22.11 -5.03
CA LEU A 153 -9.69 21.11 -5.71
C LEU A 153 -10.44 20.52 -6.89
N VAL A 154 -9.75 20.27 -7.99
CA VAL A 154 -10.32 19.69 -9.20
C VAL A 154 -9.40 18.59 -9.72
N VAL A 155 -9.94 17.40 -9.92
CA VAL A 155 -9.27 16.30 -10.61
C VAL A 155 -9.64 16.41 -12.09
N LYS A 156 -8.72 16.96 -12.91
CA LYS A 156 -9.02 17.22 -14.35
C LYS A 156 -9.26 15.94 -15.14
N SER A 157 -8.63 14.85 -14.78
CA SER A 157 -8.87 13.54 -15.40
C SER A 157 -10.27 13.00 -15.11
N GLY A 158 -10.93 13.50 -14.06
CA GLY A 158 -12.17 12.94 -13.51
C GLY A 158 -11.96 11.63 -12.76
N GLN A 159 -10.74 11.08 -12.73
CA GLN A 159 -10.40 9.81 -12.09
C GLN A 159 -10.10 10.06 -10.61
N SER A 160 -11.11 10.00 -9.78
CA SER A 160 -10.98 10.31 -8.35
C SER A 160 -11.28 9.14 -7.43
N SER A 161 -11.94 8.08 -7.90
CA SER A 161 -12.24 6.91 -7.06
C SER A 161 -10.99 6.05 -6.80
N TYR A 162 -11.02 5.29 -5.70
CA TYR A 162 -9.94 4.36 -5.35
C TYR A 162 -9.59 3.40 -6.51
N THR A 163 -10.60 2.81 -7.15
CA THR A 163 -10.42 1.82 -8.21
C THR A 163 -9.82 2.40 -9.49
N GLU A 164 -10.18 3.63 -9.85
CA GLU A 164 -9.65 4.32 -11.03
C GLU A 164 -8.20 4.77 -10.85
N THR A 165 -7.80 5.05 -9.61
CA THR A 165 -6.49 5.59 -9.26
C THR A 165 -5.51 4.54 -8.78
N ALA A 166 -5.96 3.28 -8.62
CA ALA A 166 -5.14 2.18 -8.13
C ALA A 166 -4.01 1.79 -9.09
N ILE A 167 -2.82 1.61 -8.55
CA ILE A 167 -1.63 1.13 -9.29
C ILE A 167 -1.32 -0.29 -8.87
N GLN A 168 -1.65 -1.24 -9.74
CA GLN A 168 -1.48 -2.66 -9.49
C GLN A 168 -0.02 -3.03 -9.20
N SER A 169 0.17 -3.88 -8.16
CA SER A 169 1.47 -4.34 -7.66
C SER A 169 2.39 -3.22 -7.16
N TRP A 170 1.86 -2.04 -6.86
CA TRP A 170 2.66 -0.88 -6.46
C TRP A 170 3.80 -0.56 -7.43
N ASP A 171 3.56 -0.77 -8.73
CA ASP A 171 4.56 -0.70 -9.79
C ASP A 171 4.88 0.74 -10.19
N SER A 172 6.12 1.16 -9.98
CA SER A 172 6.63 2.50 -10.31
C SER A 172 6.49 2.83 -11.80
N SER A 173 6.71 1.86 -12.69
CA SER A 173 6.62 2.07 -14.15
C SER A 173 5.18 2.29 -14.60
N LYS A 174 4.22 1.62 -13.95
CA LYS A 174 2.79 1.86 -14.19
C LYS A 174 2.36 3.24 -13.69
N ALA A 175 2.90 3.67 -12.53
CA ALA A 175 2.67 5.02 -12.01
C ALA A 175 3.23 6.08 -12.99
N GLN A 176 4.45 5.88 -13.49
CA GLN A 176 5.06 6.74 -14.50
C GLN A 176 4.20 6.81 -15.76
N SER A 177 3.86 5.65 -16.35
CA SER A 177 3.03 5.60 -17.57
C SER A 177 1.67 6.28 -17.39
N ARG A 178 1.04 6.12 -16.21
CA ARG A 178 -0.20 6.82 -15.88
C ARG A 178 0.02 8.33 -15.82
N MET A 179 1.13 8.79 -15.19
CA MET A 179 1.44 10.21 -15.10
C MET A 179 1.71 10.82 -16.47
N ASP A 180 2.46 10.16 -17.35
CA ASP A 180 2.69 10.59 -18.74
C ASP A 180 1.36 10.78 -19.50
N ASN A 181 0.43 9.83 -19.35
CA ASN A 181 -0.90 9.92 -19.96
C ASN A 181 -1.74 11.08 -19.39
N LEU A 182 -1.67 11.32 -18.08
CA LEU A 182 -2.37 12.44 -17.45
C LEU A 182 -1.81 13.78 -17.94
N LEU A 183 -0.49 13.93 -17.95
CA LEU A 183 0.17 15.15 -18.40
C LEU A 183 -0.18 15.47 -19.86
N SER A 184 -0.07 14.48 -20.74
CA SER A 184 -0.36 14.68 -22.16
C SER A 184 -1.86 14.89 -22.45
N GLY A 185 -2.75 14.21 -21.72
CA GLY A 185 -4.18 14.25 -21.96
C GLY A 185 -4.90 15.44 -21.33
N TYR A 186 -4.43 15.93 -20.19
CA TYR A 186 -5.16 16.91 -19.38
C TYR A 186 -4.37 18.15 -19.00
N TYR A 187 -3.02 18.10 -19.10
CA TYR A 187 -2.13 19.16 -18.61
C TYR A 187 -1.18 19.72 -19.67
N ALA A 188 -1.39 19.39 -20.96
CA ALA A 188 -0.53 19.90 -22.05
C ALA A 188 -0.40 21.44 -22.07
N ASP A 189 -1.51 22.14 -21.77
CA ASP A 189 -1.56 23.61 -21.76
C ASP A 189 -1.94 24.18 -20.37
N SER A 190 -1.73 23.43 -19.31
CA SER A 190 -2.14 23.84 -17.96
C SER A 190 -1.27 23.25 -16.88
N HIS A 191 -1.23 23.92 -15.73
CA HIS A 191 -0.45 23.49 -14.58
C HIS A 191 -1.15 22.37 -13.79
N LEU A 192 -0.37 21.46 -13.19
CA LEU A 192 -0.80 20.50 -12.17
C LEU A 192 -0.21 20.96 -10.84
N ASP A 193 -1.10 21.31 -9.89
CA ASP A 193 -0.67 21.94 -8.62
C ASP A 193 -0.23 20.92 -7.58
N ALA A 194 -0.85 19.74 -7.54
CA ALA A 194 -0.53 18.68 -6.59
C ALA A 194 -0.79 17.28 -7.13
N VAL A 195 -0.07 16.32 -6.58
CA VAL A 195 -0.30 14.89 -6.80
C VAL A 195 -0.36 14.19 -5.45
N LEU A 196 -1.44 13.48 -5.17
CA LEU A 196 -1.53 12.55 -4.04
C LEU A 196 -0.98 11.20 -4.48
N VAL A 197 0.06 10.71 -3.80
CA VAL A 197 0.68 9.42 -4.11
C VAL A 197 0.79 8.59 -2.84
N ALA A 198 0.24 7.37 -2.86
CA ALA A 198 0.09 6.56 -1.65
C ALA A 198 1.41 6.01 -1.08
N ALA A 199 2.50 5.90 -1.89
CA ALA A 199 3.78 5.34 -1.44
C ALA A 199 4.97 5.88 -2.24
N ASP A 200 6.17 5.83 -1.63
CA ASP A 200 7.41 6.32 -2.21
C ASP A 200 7.76 5.66 -3.55
N CYS A 201 7.54 4.36 -3.69
CA CYS A 201 7.82 3.64 -4.93
C CYS A 201 6.99 4.18 -6.11
N LEU A 202 5.72 4.52 -5.88
CA LEU A 202 4.87 5.17 -6.89
C LEU A 202 5.30 6.61 -7.13
N ALA A 203 5.67 7.33 -6.07
CA ALA A 203 6.12 8.72 -6.16
C ALA A 203 7.36 8.87 -7.05
N LEU A 204 8.31 7.93 -6.98
CA LEU A 204 9.48 7.91 -7.85
C LEU A 204 9.08 7.80 -9.34
N GLY A 205 8.09 6.97 -9.67
CA GLY A 205 7.56 6.88 -11.03
C GLY A 205 6.89 8.17 -11.49
N VAL A 206 6.08 8.77 -10.62
CA VAL A 206 5.42 10.07 -10.89
C VAL A 206 6.45 11.18 -11.10
N ILE A 207 7.46 11.28 -10.24
CA ILE A 207 8.52 12.28 -10.33
C ILE A 207 9.28 12.15 -11.65
N SER A 208 9.58 10.92 -12.09
CA SER A 208 10.26 10.67 -13.36
C SER A 208 9.52 11.19 -14.61
N SER A 209 8.19 11.39 -14.50
CA SER A 209 7.37 11.99 -15.57
C SER A 209 7.31 13.52 -15.47
N LEU A 210 7.70 14.10 -14.33
CA LEU A 210 7.66 15.55 -14.08
C LEU A 210 9.00 16.25 -14.37
N GLU A 211 10.07 15.48 -14.54
CA GLU A 211 11.40 15.93 -14.93
C GLU A 211 11.56 16.01 -16.46
#